data_5a7ad35ccf0f2a24ae8f17fc16d857a3
#
_entry.id   5a7ad35ccf0f2a24ae8f17fc16d857a3
#
_cell.length_a   1.000
_cell.length_b   1.000
_cell.length_c   1.000
_cell.angle_alpha   90.00
_cell.angle_beta   90.00
_cell.angle_gamma   90.00
#
_symmetry.space_group_name_H-M   'P 1'
#
loop_
_entity.id
_entity.type
_entity.pdbx_description
1 polymer ?
#
loop_
_entity_poly.entity_id
_entity_poly.type
_entity_poly.pdbx_seq_one_letter_code
_entity_poly.pdbx_strand_id
1 'polypeptide(L)'
;DVITAVASVEYTRKLDAANDIAVKLNYAGREGAVAGAASEEQVSGGTGLQLVAEWTHVFNDRWQATANAGVASKYFPQLMANLRVQRSWEHEWETEAHVGFRRIDSYKKTFQWNSDVYDEATGQYGLWGFAGWQKDRMTLLNLGLGASRTLGDFWFNAQLDGYQMSSKFYVNLLAQAKYFVLGDGKSCIQALASVGSAPEATMIDYAMPGTFNHLNTQVGLGGQYRVHRNVTLGILGTWYTYYTQSNGRRGTEESYTDYITTRYKNLFNVDAQILISF
;
A
#
# COMPACT_ATOMS: atom_id res chain seq x y z
N ASP A 1 7.19 -17.63 -7.63
CA ASP A 1 7.80 -16.42 -7.09
C ASP A 1 7.41 -15.23 -7.98
N VAL A 2 7.13 -14.10 -7.36
CA VAL A 2 6.80 -12.84 -8.06
C VAL A 2 7.86 -11.82 -7.71
N ILE A 3 8.43 -11.22 -8.71
CA ILE A 3 9.35 -10.09 -8.56
C ILE A 3 8.61 -8.83 -9.02
N THR A 4 8.58 -7.82 -8.16
CA THR A 4 8.05 -6.50 -8.51
C THR A 4 9.15 -5.48 -8.33
N ALA A 5 9.47 -4.77 -9.40
CA ALA A 5 10.38 -3.63 -9.38
C ALA A 5 9.56 -2.34 -9.41
N VAL A 6 9.89 -1.41 -8.54
CA VAL A 6 9.26 -0.09 -8.48
C VAL A 6 10.32 0.98 -8.61
N ALA A 7 10.06 1.97 -9.45
CA ALA A 7 10.91 3.15 -9.60
C ALA A 7 10.05 4.42 -9.48
N SER A 8 10.61 5.45 -8.88
CA SER A 8 9.92 6.73 -8.71
C SER A 8 10.87 7.87 -9.05
N VAL A 9 10.32 8.87 -9.75
CA VAL A 9 10.99 10.15 -9.98
C VAL A 9 10.05 11.23 -9.49
N GLU A 10 10.59 12.14 -8.69
CA GLU A 10 9.87 13.27 -8.14
C GLU A 10 10.59 14.56 -8.46
N TYR A 11 9.83 15.55 -8.92
CA TYR A 11 10.28 16.91 -9.12
C TYR A 11 9.50 17.84 -8.19
N THR A 12 10.22 18.54 -7.34
CA THR A 12 9.65 19.52 -6.40
C THR A 12 10.11 20.92 -6.77
N ARG A 13 9.19 21.87 -6.76
CA ARG A 13 9.47 23.28 -6.99
C ARG A 13 8.79 24.15 -5.95
N LYS A 14 9.58 25.01 -5.34
CA LYS A 14 9.09 26.07 -4.47
C LYS A 14 8.52 27.19 -5.35
N LEU A 15 7.24 27.48 -5.20
CA LEU A 15 6.56 28.55 -5.93
C LEU A 15 6.78 29.90 -5.25
N ASP A 16 6.64 29.93 -3.93
CA ASP A 16 6.84 31.10 -3.08
C ASP A 16 7.23 30.67 -1.65
N ALA A 17 7.19 31.57 -0.68
CA ALA A 17 7.54 31.26 0.70
C ALA A 17 6.57 30.30 1.38
N ALA A 18 5.34 30.23 0.92
CA ALA A 18 4.28 29.41 1.54
C ALA A 18 3.86 28.22 0.69
N ASN A 19 4.23 28.16 -0.59
CA ASN A 19 3.70 27.15 -1.52
C ASN A 19 4.81 26.37 -2.21
N ASP A 20 4.71 25.05 -2.11
CA ASP A 20 5.52 24.11 -2.87
C ASP A 20 4.61 23.23 -3.73
N ILE A 21 5.08 22.86 -4.92
CA ILE A 21 4.46 21.85 -5.76
C ILE A 21 5.42 20.72 -6.02
N ALA A 22 4.90 19.50 -6.09
CA ALA A 22 5.65 18.35 -6.54
C ALA A 22 4.88 17.56 -7.58
N VAL A 23 5.62 16.94 -8.49
CA VAL A 23 5.08 15.98 -9.46
C VAL A 23 5.90 14.71 -9.36
N LYS A 24 5.23 13.61 -9.13
CA LYS A 24 5.84 12.30 -8.96
C LYS A 24 5.34 11.35 -10.04
N LEU A 25 6.29 10.70 -10.70
CA LEU A 25 6.04 9.61 -11.64
C LEU A 25 6.52 8.31 -11.00
N ASN A 26 5.61 7.37 -10.82
CA ASN A 26 5.91 6.03 -10.33
C ASN A 26 5.78 5.04 -11.49
N TYR A 27 6.72 4.11 -11.55
CA TYR A 27 6.73 2.97 -12.45
C TYR A 27 6.75 1.68 -11.62
N ALA A 28 5.96 0.69 -12.00
CA ALA A 28 6.02 -0.65 -11.46
C ALA A 28 6.11 -1.67 -12.60
N GLY A 29 7.08 -2.56 -12.51
CA GLY A 29 7.20 -3.73 -13.39
C GLY A 29 7.08 -5.00 -12.55
N ARG A 30 6.30 -5.97 -13.01
CA ARG A 30 6.11 -7.24 -12.33
C ARG A 30 6.39 -8.39 -13.28
N GLU A 31 7.17 -9.35 -12.80
CA GLU A 31 7.43 -10.61 -13.47
C GLU A 31 7.07 -11.78 -12.54
N GLY A 32 6.65 -12.90 -13.12
CA GLY A 32 6.33 -14.12 -12.43
C GLY A 32 4.85 -14.36 -12.19
N ALA A 33 4.54 -15.59 -11.83
CA ALA A 33 3.19 -16.04 -11.54
C ALA A 33 2.97 -16.19 -10.05
N VAL A 34 1.87 -15.62 -9.55
CA VAL A 34 1.41 -15.85 -8.16
C VAL A 34 0.54 -17.10 -8.16
N ALA A 35 0.99 -18.16 -7.54
CA ALA A 35 0.17 -19.36 -7.36
C ALA A 35 -1.14 -19.00 -6.62
N GLY A 36 -2.29 -19.26 -7.25
CA GLY A 36 -3.60 -18.90 -6.73
C GLY A 36 -3.97 -17.43 -6.93
N ALA A 37 -3.27 -16.75 -7.82
CA ALA A 37 -3.58 -15.37 -8.16
C ALA A 37 -4.90 -15.23 -8.90
N ALA A 38 -5.41 -14.06 -8.77
CA ALA A 38 -6.78 -13.74 -9.05
C ALA A 38 -7.09 -13.56 -10.54
N SER A 39 -6.13 -13.36 -11.40
CA SER A 39 -6.37 -13.28 -12.86
C SER A 39 -5.09 -13.56 -13.63
N GLU A 40 -5.22 -13.96 -14.89
CA GLU A 40 -4.08 -14.01 -15.79
C GLU A 40 -3.37 -12.65 -15.90
N GLU A 41 -4.09 -11.53 -15.83
CA GLU A 41 -3.53 -10.18 -15.85
C GLU A 41 -2.80 -9.76 -14.56
N GLN A 42 -3.17 -10.34 -13.42
CA GLN A 42 -2.42 -10.17 -12.16
C GLN A 42 -1.24 -11.11 -12.07
N VAL A 43 -1.28 -12.20 -12.82
CA VAL A 43 -0.30 -13.28 -12.86
C VAL A 43 0.72 -13.08 -13.97
N SER A 44 0.26 -12.68 -15.14
CA SER A 44 1.14 -12.36 -16.26
C SER A 44 1.78 -11.02 -15.99
N GLY A 45 3.02 -10.95 -15.78
CA GLY A 45 3.80 -9.73 -15.63
C GLY A 45 3.25 -8.53 -16.42
N GLY A 46 3.79 -7.42 -16.25
CA GLY A 46 3.34 -6.21 -16.94
C GLY A 46 3.91 -4.97 -16.29
N THR A 47 3.54 -3.83 -16.83
CA THR A 47 4.01 -2.53 -16.38
C THR A 47 2.85 -1.64 -15.98
N GLY A 48 3.05 -0.84 -14.93
CA GLY A 48 2.13 0.19 -14.48
C GLY A 48 2.83 1.52 -14.34
N LEU A 49 2.08 2.58 -14.58
CA LEU A 49 2.52 3.96 -14.40
C LEU A 49 1.52 4.71 -13.54
N GLN A 50 2.02 5.56 -12.66
CA GLN A 50 1.21 6.48 -11.86
C GLN A 50 1.83 7.88 -11.92
N LEU A 51 0.98 8.86 -12.15
CA LEU A 51 1.32 10.29 -12.04
C LEU A 51 0.59 10.87 -10.83
N VAL A 52 1.34 11.51 -9.95
CA VAL A 52 0.81 12.19 -8.76
C VAL A 52 1.26 13.65 -8.79
N ALA A 53 0.32 14.57 -8.62
CA ALA A 53 0.59 15.97 -8.36
C ALA A 53 0.34 16.25 -6.87
N GLU A 54 1.21 17.02 -6.26
CA GLU A 54 1.12 17.41 -4.86
C GLU A 54 1.31 18.92 -4.72
N TRP A 55 0.54 19.50 -3.82
CA TRP A 55 0.65 20.89 -3.42
C TRP A 55 0.73 20.96 -1.90
N THR A 56 1.74 21.67 -1.41
CA THR A 56 1.93 21.93 0.01
C THR A 56 1.80 23.42 0.27
N HIS A 57 1.02 23.78 1.29
CA HIS A 57 0.83 25.15 1.74
C HIS A 57 1.17 25.30 3.22
N VAL A 58 2.05 26.24 3.52
CA VAL A 58 2.43 26.61 4.88
C VAL A 58 1.63 27.86 5.28
N PHE A 59 0.64 27.68 6.15
CA PHE A 59 -0.20 28.78 6.64
C PHE A 59 0.54 29.73 7.59
N ASN A 60 1.41 29.17 8.41
CA ASN A 60 2.25 29.85 9.39
C ASN A 60 3.30 28.88 9.93
N ASP A 61 4.13 29.33 10.88
CA ASP A 61 5.22 28.53 11.49
C ASP A 61 4.75 27.23 12.16
N ARG A 62 3.45 27.05 12.37
CA ARG A 62 2.89 25.90 13.07
C ARG A 62 2.00 25.00 12.21
N TRP A 63 1.40 25.52 11.14
CA TRP A 63 0.41 24.80 10.36
C TRP A 63 0.81 24.66 8.91
N GLN A 64 0.69 23.46 8.41
CA GLN A 64 0.92 23.11 7.01
C GLN A 64 -0.19 22.17 6.54
N ALA A 65 -0.58 22.30 5.28
CA ALA A 65 -1.44 21.33 4.61
C ALA A 65 -0.79 20.85 3.32
N THR A 66 -0.97 19.58 3.02
CA THR A 66 -0.53 18.96 1.78
C THR A 66 -1.72 18.27 1.14
N ALA A 67 -2.01 18.61 -0.11
CA ALA A 67 -3.02 17.95 -0.93
C ALA A 67 -2.35 17.28 -2.10
N ASN A 68 -2.70 16.02 -2.39
CA ASN A 68 -2.25 15.36 -3.59
C ASN A 68 -3.37 14.64 -4.32
N ALA A 69 -3.21 14.51 -5.63
CA ALA A 69 -4.09 13.75 -6.50
C ALA A 69 -3.27 13.01 -7.55
N GLY A 70 -3.72 11.83 -7.93
CA GLY A 70 -3.01 11.00 -8.89
C GLY A 70 -3.92 10.15 -9.73
N VAL A 71 -3.40 9.80 -10.91
CA VAL A 71 -4.02 8.87 -11.85
C VAL A 71 -3.02 7.80 -12.23
N ALA A 72 -3.51 6.60 -12.49
CA ALA A 72 -2.62 5.49 -12.79
C ALA A 72 -3.24 4.44 -13.72
N SER A 73 -2.35 3.62 -14.28
CA SER A 73 -2.66 2.37 -14.94
C SER A 73 -2.54 1.18 -13.97
N LYS A 74 -2.29 -0.02 -14.48
CA LYS A 74 -2.10 -1.27 -13.71
C LYS A 74 -1.15 -1.10 -12.52
N TYR A 75 -1.36 -1.86 -11.46
CA TYR A 75 -0.57 -1.95 -10.21
C TYR A 75 -0.64 -0.76 -9.25
N PHE A 76 -1.31 0.30 -9.63
CA PHE A 76 -1.54 1.46 -8.77
C PHE A 76 -3.04 1.77 -8.71
N PRO A 77 -3.50 2.51 -7.69
CA PRO A 77 -4.85 3.07 -7.69
C PRO A 77 -5.07 3.93 -8.94
N GLN A 78 -6.11 3.62 -9.73
CA GLN A 78 -6.41 4.36 -10.96
C GLN A 78 -6.74 5.82 -10.71
N LEU A 79 -7.24 6.11 -9.53
CA LEU A 79 -7.50 7.45 -9.05
C LEU A 79 -7.21 7.51 -7.57
N MET A 80 -6.49 8.53 -7.15
CA MET A 80 -6.25 8.82 -5.73
C MET A 80 -6.32 10.31 -5.45
N ALA A 81 -6.73 10.65 -4.24
CA ALA A 81 -6.65 11.99 -3.69
C ALA A 81 -6.44 11.90 -2.18
N ASN A 82 -5.55 12.70 -1.64
CA ASN A 82 -5.30 12.77 -0.20
C ASN A 82 -5.16 14.23 0.23
N LEU A 83 -5.59 14.49 1.46
CA LEU A 83 -5.36 15.74 2.16
C LEU A 83 -4.73 15.39 3.52
N ARG A 84 -3.62 16.05 3.84
CA ARG A 84 -2.93 15.96 5.12
C ARG A 84 -2.82 17.34 5.71
N VAL A 85 -3.07 17.46 7.00
CA VAL A 85 -2.85 18.68 7.78
C VAL A 85 -1.90 18.33 8.90
N GLN A 86 -0.86 19.13 9.07
CA GLN A 86 0.18 18.95 10.09
C GLN A 86 0.24 20.20 10.97
N ARG A 87 0.52 19.96 12.24
CA ARG A 87 0.75 21.03 13.21
C ARG A 87 2.01 20.75 14.00
N SER A 88 2.91 21.72 14.00
CA SER A 88 4.09 21.74 14.86
C SER A 88 3.76 22.38 16.21
N TRP A 89 4.24 21.77 17.28
CA TRP A 89 4.05 22.21 18.65
C TRP A 89 5.39 22.57 19.29
N GLU A 90 5.36 23.07 20.49
CA GLU A 90 6.55 23.25 21.30
C GLU A 90 7.21 21.89 21.62
N HIS A 91 8.52 21.92 21.94
CA HIS A 91 9.30 20.72 22.30
C HIS A 91 9.38 19.67 21.19
N GLU A 92 9.42 20.13 19.92
CA GLU A 92 9.63 19.28 18.74
C GLU A 92 8.56 18.19 18.55
N TRP A 93 7.35 18.45 19.03
CA TRP A 93 6.20 17.64 18.73
C TRP A 93 5.55 18.09 17.42
N GLU A 94 5.11 17.10 16.63
CA GLU A 94 4.26 17.31 15.47
C GLU A 94 3.05 16.37 15.56
N THR A 95 1.92 16.85 15.13
CA THR A 95 0.72 16.04 14.96
C THR A 95 0.21 16.18 13.54
N GLU A 96 -0.36 15.11 13.00
CA GLU A 96 -0.96 15.12 11.69
C GLU A 96 -2.34 14.47 11.69
N ALA A 97 -3.19 14.93 10.80
CA ALA A 97 -4.42 14.28 10.42
C ALA A 97 -4.48 14.18 8.90
N HIS A 98 -4.95 13.06 8.38
CA HIS A 98 -5.11 12.92 6.95
C HIS A 98 -6.41 12.19 6.60
N VAL A 99 -6.89 12.49 5.41
CA VAL A 99 -8.00 11.80 4.77
C VAL A 99 -7.63 11.51 3.33
N GLY A 100 -8.02 10.36 2.85
CA GLY A 100 -7.69 9.96 1.48
C GLY A 100 -8.78 9.12 0.85
N PHE A 101 -8.72 9.13 -0.47
CA PHE A 101 -9.58 8.36 -1.34
C PHE A 101 -8.70 7.62 -2.37
N ARG A 102 -8.99 6.34 -2.57
CA ARG A 102 -8.36 5.55 -3.64
C ARG A 102 -9.41 4.71 -4.35
N ARG A 103 -9.29 4.64 -5.66
CA ARG A 103 -10.08 3.75 -6.50
C ARG A 103 -9.14 2.70 -7.10
N ILE A 104 -9.41 1.46 -6.79
CA ILE A 104 -8.55 0.33 -7.15
C ILE A 104 -9.36 -0.64 -8.01
N ASP A 105 -8.83 -1.07 -9.13
CA ASP A 105 -9.39 -2.18 -9.88
C ASP A 105 -9.13 -3.48 -9.12
N SER A 106 -10.18 -4.24 -8.91
CA SER A 106 -10.20 -5.53 -8.27
C SER A 106 -10.77 -6.57 -9.24
N TYR A 107 -10.58 -7.83 -8.94
CA TYR A 107 -11.10 -8.92 -9.75
C TYR A 107 -11.77 -9.94 -8.84
N LYS A 108 -12.97 -10.34 -9.22
CA LYS A 108 -13.78 -11.33 -8.52
C LYS A 108 -13.82 -12.63 -9.32
N LYS A 109 -13.55 -13.76 -8.65
CA LYS A 109 -13.75 -15.08 -9.27
C LYS A 109 -15.20 -15.29 -9.61
N THR A 110 -15.46 -15.73 -10.84
CA THR A 110 -16.76 -16.19 -11.26
C THR A 110 -16.75 -17.70 -11.44
N PHE A 111 -17.84 -18.33 -11.12
CA PHE A 111 -18.00 -19.76 -11.23
C PHE A 111 -19.21 -20.05 -12.11
N GLN A 112 -19.13 -21.11 -12.91
CA GLN A 112 -20.27 -21.64 -13.67
C GLN A 112 -20.49 -23.10 -13.33
N TRP A 113 -21.73 -23.52 -13.41
CA TRP A 113 -22.12 -24.93 -13.30
C TRP A 113 -21.77 -25.65 -14.58
N ASN A 114 -21.12 -26.81 -14.46
CA ASN A 114 -20.74 -27.66 -15.59
C ASN A 114 -21.38 -29.02 -15.41
N SER A 115 -22.51 -29.23 -16.10
CA SER A 115 -23.33 -30.46 -15.99
C SER A 115 -22.65 -31.73 -16.52
N ASP A 116 -21.67 -31.54 -17.41
CA ASP A 116 -21.03 -32.64 -18.14
C ASP A 116 -19.80 -33.21 -17.44
N VAL A 117 -19.39 -32.59 -16.34
CA VAL A 117 -18.23 -33.01 -15.56
C VAL A 117 -18.67 -33.96 -14.45
N TYR A 118 -18.05 -35.13 -14.40
CA TYR A 118 -18.25 -36.08 -13.30
C TYR A 118 -17.37 -35.70 -12.10
N ASP A 119 -18.00 -35.53 -10.93
CA ASP A 119 -17.31 -35.25 -9.66
C ASP A 119 -17.05 -36.61 -8.96
N GLU A 120 -15.79 -37.05 -8.96
CA GLU A 120 -15.38 -38.31 -8.32
C GLU A 120 -15.60 -38.27 -6.80
N ALA A 121 -15.59 -37.10 -6.15
CA ALA A 121 -15.76 -36.98 -4.71
C ALA A 121 -17.21 -37.19 -4.27
N THR A 122 -18.18 -36.84 -5.13
CA THR A 122 -19.62 -37.00 -4.84
C THR A 122 -20.26 -38.15 -5.61
N GLY A 123 -19.59 -38.68 -6.64
CA GLY A 123 -20.12 -39.70 -7.51
C GLY A 123 -21.27 -39.23 -8.43
N GLN A 124 -21.37 -37.93 -8.66
CA GLN A 124 -22.45 -37.32 -9.43
C GLN A 124 -21.93 -36.51 -10.61
N TYR A 125 -22.76 -36.33 -11.63
CA TYR A 125 -22.50 -35.36 -12.69
C TYR A 125 -22.85 -33.94 -12.23
N GLY A 126 -22.02 -33.02 -12.63
CA GLY A 126 -22.18 -31.61 -12.35
C GLY A 126 -21.18 -31.11 -11.30
N LEU A 127 -20.43 -30.10 -11.67
CA LEU A 127 -19.43 -29.49 -10.83
C LEU A 127 -19.38 -27.96 -11.05
N TRP A 128 -19.27 -27.20 -9.98
CA TRP A 128 -18.96 -25.77 -10.08
C TRP A 128 -17.49 -25.59 -10.48
N GLY A 129 -17.27 -25.15 -11.71
CA GLY A 129 -15.96 -24.84 -12.25
C GLY A 129 -15.66 -23.35 -12.23
N PHE A 130 -14.39 -23.02 -12.19
CA PHE A 130 -13.94 -21.64 -12.37
C PHE A 130 -14.25 -21.20 -13.82
N ALA A 131 -15.05 -20.14 -13.97
CA ALA A 131 -15.47 -19.61 -15.26
C ALA A 131 -14.59 -18.44 -15.74
N GLY A 132 -13.92 -17.77 -14.82
CA GLY A 132 -13.08 -16.62 -15.16
C GLY A 132 -13.07 -15.56 -14.08
N TRP A 133 -12.58 -14.39 -14.47
CA TRP A 133 -12.46 -13.23 -13.61
C TRP A 133 -13.34 -12.10 -14.12
N GLN A 134 -14.15 -11.57 -13.23
CA GLN A 134 -14.92 -10.36 -13.48
C GLN A 134 -14.21 -9.19 -12.85
N LYS A 135 -13.94 -8.15 -13.64
CA LYS A 135 -13.40 -6.89 -13.15
C LYS A 135 -14.41 -6.24 -12.21
N ASP A 136 -13.94 -5.89 -11.04
CA ASP A 136 -14.69 -5.15 -10.03
C ASP A 136 -13.91 -3.88 -9.68
N ARG A 137 -14.58 -2.90 -9.09
CA ARG A 137 -13.97 -1.65 -8.69
C ARG A 137 -14.15 -1.47 -7.19
N MET A 138 -13.04 -1.36 -6.49
CA MET A 138 -13.03 -1.04 -5.08
C MET A 138 -12.76 0.44 -4.86
N THR A 139 -13.52 1.03 -3.94
CA THR A 139 -13.24 2.34 -3.38
C THR A 139 -12.73 2.15 -1.96
N LEU A 140 -11.58 2.74 -1.68
CA LEU A 140 -10.99 2.80 -0.36
C LEU A 140 -11.01 4.25 0.12
N LEU A 141 -11.61 4.48 1.27
CA LEU A 141 -11.48 5.73 2.02
C LEU A 141 -10.53 5.48 3.18
N ASN A 142 -9.61 6.38 3.44
CA ASN A 142 -8.75 6.32 4.61
C ASN A 142 -8.84 7.60 5.42
N LEU A 143 -8.71 7.44 6.73
CA LEU A 143 -8.62 8.50 7.72
C LEU A 143 -7.51 8.12 8.68
N GLY A 144 -6.60 9.03 8.99
CA GLY A 144 -5.53 8.75 9.92
C GLY A 144 -5.17 9.94 10.80
N LEU A 145 -4.59 9.60 11.94
CA LEU A 145 -4.03 10.53 12.91
C LEU A 145 -2.62 10.06 13.23
N GLY A 146 -1.68 10.99 13.29
CA GLY A 146 -0.30 10.72 13.62
C GLY A 146 0.25 11.71 14.64
N ALA A 147 1.25 11.27 15.37
CA ALA A 147 2.06 12.12 16.21
C ALA A 147 3.52 11.71 16.09
N SER A 148 4.39 12.70 15.96
CA SER A 148 5.84 12.49 15.95
C SER A 148 6.55 13.42 16.89
N ARG A 149 7.76 13.02 17.28
CA ARG A 149 8.64 13.82 18.12
C ARG A 149 10.09 13.59 17.76
N THR A 150 10.86 14.68 17.72
CA THR A 150 12.31 14.64 17.63
C THR A 150 12.90 14.79 19.03
N LEU A 151 13.88 13.98 19.38
CA LEU A 151 14.61 13.99 20.65
C LEU A 151 16.10 13.89 20.35
N GLY A 152 16.77 15.01 20.20
CA GLY A 152 18.16 15.03 19.73
C GLY A 152 18.28 14.40 18.34
N ASP A 153 19.07 13.34 18.23
CA ASP A 153 19.28 12.61 16.98
C ASP A 153 18.19 11.55 16.68
N PHE A 154 17.20 11.40 17.55
CA PHE A 154 16.12 10.44 17.39
C PHE A 154 14.83 11.11 16.93
N TRP A 155 14.15 10.49 16.00
CA TRP A 155 12.79 10.83 15.60
C TRP A 155 11.88 9.60 15.76
N PHE A 156 10.75 9.82 16.39
CA PHE A 156 9.72 8.79 16.61
C PHE A 156 8.42 9.24 16.00
N ASN A 157 7.68 8.30 15.45
CA ASN A 157 6.33 8.52 14.92
C ASN A 157 5.41 7.37 15.32
N ALA A 158 4.17 7.70 15.66
CA ALA A 158 3.08 6.75 15.81
C ALA A 158 1.88 7.26 15.00
N GLN A 159 1.27 6.36 14.24
CA GLN A 159 0.16 6.68 13.35
C GLN A 159 -0.93 5.64 13.47
N LEU A 160 -2.17 6.08 13.60
CA LEU A 160 -3.37 5.27 13.61
C LEU A 160 -4.18 5.56 12.35
N ASP A 161 -4.40 4.54 11.54
CA ASP A 161 -5.13 4.63 10.28
C ASP A 161 -6.41 3.81 10.35
N GLY A 162 -7.49 4.37 9.84
CA GLY A 162 -8.74 3.69 9.57
C GLY A 162 -8.99 3.63 8.06
N TYR A 163 -9.43 2.49 7.58
CA TYR A 163 -9.75 2.26 6.17
C TYR A 163 -11.16 1.74 6.04
N GLN A 164 -11.96 2.37 5.18
CA GLN A 164 -13.27 1.88 4.81
C GLN A 164 -13.25 1.37 3.37
N MET A 165 -13.62 0.12 3.19
CA MET A 165 -13.75 -0.53 1.90
C MET A 165 -15.09 -1.24 1.82
N SER A 166 -15.96 -0.80 0.91
CA SER A 166 -17.35 -1.25 0.85
C SER A 166 -18.07 -1.01 2.19
N SER A 167 -18.61 -2.03 2.83
CA SER A 167 -19.30 -1.94 4.13
C SER A 167 -18.41 -2.27 5.33
N LYS A 168 -17.10 -2.51 5.12
CA LYS A 168 -16.19 -2.95 6.19
C LYS A 168 -15.21 -1.84 6.55
N PHE A 169 -14.86 -1.81 7.83
CA PHE A 169 -13.90 -0.89 8.39
C PHE A 169 -12.69 -1.66 8.92
N TYR A 170 -11.50 -1.15 8.67
CA TYR A 170 -10.22 -1.74 9.02
C TYR A 170 -9.35 -0.73 9.73
N VAL A 171 -8.50 -1.18 10.63
CA VAL A 171 -7.63 -0.31 11.43
C VAL A 171 -6.20 -0.80 11.35
N ASN A 172 -5.26 0.12 11.33
CA ASN A 172 -3.84 -0.12 11.40
C ASN A 172 -3.16 0.83 12.37
N LEU A 173 -2.22 0.32 13.14
CA LEU A 173 -1.31 1.08 13.98
C LEU A 173 0.11 0.91 13.44
N LEU A 174 0.77 2.02 13.13
CA LEU A 174 2.16 2.09 12.67
C LEU A 174 3.00 2.82 13.70
N ALA A 175 4.17 2.29 14.02
CA ALA A 175 5.21 2.96 14.79
C ALA A 175 6.50 2.98 13.96
N GLN A 176 7.19 4.11 13.98
CA GLN A 176 8.47 4.30 13.28
C GLN A 176 9.47 4.99 14.20
N ALA A 177 10.74 4.66 14.02
CA ALA A 177 11.85 5.33 14.67
C ALA A 177 12.97 5.56 13.67
N LYS A 178 13.64 6.73 13.76
CA LYS A 178 14.84 7.04 12.99
C LYS A 178 15.92 7.54 13.95
N TYR A 179 17.16 7.16 13.67
CA TYR A 179 18.34 7.68 14.31
C TYR A 179 19.23 8.36 13.28
N PHE A 180 19.43 9.67 13.41
CA PHE A 180 20.23 10.47 12.49
C PHE A 180 21.72 10.36 12.86
N VAL A 181 22.47 9.61 12.06
CA VAL A 181 23.87 9.22 12.37
C VAL A 181 24.90 10.31 12.12
N LEU A 182 24.59 11.30 11.28
CA LEU A 182 25.55 12.35 10.88
C LEU A 182 25.11 13.76 11.28
N GLY A 183 24.00 13.93 12.00
CA GLY A 183 23.45 15.24 12.32
C GLY A 183 23.05 16.09 11.10
N ASP A 184 23.01 15.49 9.90
CA ASP A 184 22.67 16.15 8.63
C ASP A 184 21.17 16.17 8.35
N GLY A 185 20.35 15.61 9.26
CA GLY A 185 18.90 15.48 9.13
C GLY A 185 18.44 14.57 7.98
N LYS A 186 19.36 13.88 7.28
CA LYS A 186 19.07 13.03 6.13
C LYS A 186 19.62 11.62 6.25
N SER A 187 20.85 11.50 6.79
CA SER A 187 21.48 10.18 6.97
C SER A 187 20.98 9.55 8.27
N CYS A 188 20.22 8.45 8.15
CA CYS A 188 19.62 7.81 9.30
C CYS A 188 19.55 6.30 9.17
N ILE A 189 19.47 5.63 10.31
CA ILE A 189 18.98 4.25 10.43
C ILE A 189 17.51 4.34 10.82
N GLN A 190 16.66 3.50 10.26
CA GLN A 190 15.23 3.50 10.53
C GLN A 190 14.68 2.12 10.83
N ALA A 191 13.72 2.07 11.73
CA ALA A 191 12.93 0.90 12.05
C ALA A 191 11.45 1.24 11.96
N LEU A 192 10.64 0.28 11.57
CA LEU A 192 9.19 0.38 11.59
C LEU A 192 8.55 -0.90 12.11
N ALA A 193 7.40 -0.76 12.73
CA ALA A 193 6.53 -1.86 13.13
C ALA A 193 5.08 -1.44 12.90
N SER A 194 4.27 -2.33 12.38
CA SER A 194 2.86 -2.08 12.13
C SER A 194 2.04 -3.32 12.49
N VAL A 195 0.85 -3.07 13.00
CA VAL A 195 -0.12 -4.12 13.34
C VAL A 195 -1.54 -3.64 13.03
N GLY A 196 -2.33 -4.49 12.42
CA GLY A 196 -3.71 -4.15 12.09
C GLY A 196 -4.30 -5.06 11.03
N SER A 197 -5.49 -4.75 10.63
CA SER A 197 -6.16 -5.45 9.53
C SER A 197 -5.77 -4.93 8.14
N ALA A 198 -4.98 -3.84 8.08
CA ALA A 198 -4.39 -3.29 6.86
C ALA A 198 -2.98 -2.73 7.17
N PRO A 199 -2.02 -3.58 7.60
CA PRO A 199 -0.75 -3.13 8.15
C PRO A 199 0.18 -2.47 7.14
N GLU A 200 -0.07 -2.68 5.87
CA GLU A 200 0.77 -2.21 4.78
C GLU A 200 0.03 -1.18 3.93
N ALA A 201 0.01 0.07 4.40
CA ALA A 201 -0.62 1.16 3.67
C ALA A 201 0.01 1.41 2.29
N THR A 202 1.31 1.17 2.14
CA THR A 202 2.03 1.30 0.86
C THR A 202 1.60 0.25 -0.16
N MET A 203 1.23 -0.96 0.28
CA MET A 203 0.72 -1.99 -0.61
C MET A 203 -0.64 -1.65 -1.22
N ILE A 204 -1.41 -0.79 -0.56
CA ILE A 204 -2.65 -0.26 -1.11
C ILE A 204 -2.35 0.62 -2.32
N ASP A 205 -1.24 1.34 -2.28
CA ASP A 205 -0.80 2.19 -3.39
C ASP A 205 -0.33 1.37 -4.60
N TYR A 206 0.02 0.11 -4.42
CA TYR A 206 0.41 -0.82 -5.49
C TYR A 206 -0.70 -1.75 -5.96
N ALA A 207 -1.95 -1.47 -5.60
CA ALA A 207 -3.11 -2.29 -5.96
C ALA A 207 -2.89 -3.81 -5.69
N MET A 208 -2.07 -4.14 -4.70
CA MET A 208 -1.89 -5.51 -4.27
C MET A 208 -3.15 -5.98 -3.56
N PRO A 209 -3.64 -7.18 -3.81
CA PRO A 209 -4.77 -7.72 -3.07
C PRO A 209 -4.35 -7.97 -1.62
N GLY A 210 -4.38 -6.92 -0.82
CA GLY A 210 -4.23 -7.00 0.62
C GLY A 210 -5.44 -7.73 1.20
N THR A 211 -5.22 -8.63 2.11
CA THR A 211 -6.30 -9.24 2.85
C THR A 211 -6.62 -8.39 4.06
N PHE A 212 -7.60 -7.56 3.89
CA PHE A 212 -8.09 -6.64 4.92
C PHE A 212 -8.98 -7.33 5.97
N ASN A 213 -8.83 -8.55 6.33
CA ASN A 213 -9.82 -9.20 7.21
C ASN A 213 -9.22 -9.82 8.47
N HIS A 214 -7.91 -9.78 8.62
CA HIS A 214 -7.23 -10.46 9.72
C HIS A 214 -6.11 -9.60 10.29
N LEU A 215 -5.76 -9.87 11.52
CA LEU A 215 -4.62 -9.21 12.15
C LEU A 215 -3.33 -9.61 11.45
N ASN A 216 -2.70 -8.64 10.82
CA ASN A 216 -1.41 -8.78 10.17
C ASN A 216 -0.37 -7.94 10.93
N THR A 217 0.89 -8.30 10.77
CA THR A 217 2.01 -7.58 11.37
C THR A 217 3.06 -7.29 10.30
N GLN A 218 3.73 -6.18 10.44
CA GLN A 218 4.86 -5.79 9.62
C GLN A 218 5.99 -5.31 10.52
N VAL A 219 7.22 -5.65 10.17
CA VAL A 219 8.46 -5.09 10.76
C VAL A 219 9.41 -4.75 9.65
N GLY A 220 10.10 -3.63 9.79
CA GLY A 220 11.09 -3.19 8.81
C GLY A 220 12.30 -2.57 9.45
N LEU A 221 13.45 -2.77 8.80
CA LEU A 221 14.73 -2.14 9.14
C LEU A 221 15.38 -1.62 7.87
N GLY A 222 15.99 -0.44 7.98
CA GLY A 222 16.64 0.16 6.84
C GLY A 222 17.47 1.37 7.21
N GLY A 223 17.82 2.14 6.22
CA GLY A 223 18.53 3.38 6.42
C GLY A 223 18.63 4.21 5.16
N GLN A 224 19.01 5.44 5.34
CA GLN A 224 19.28 6.39 4.27
C GLN A 224 20.65 7.01 4.52
N TYR A 225 21.38 7.24 3.45
CA TYR A 225 22.70 7.87 3.51
C TYR A 225 22.84 8.92 2.41
N ARG A 226 23.19 10.14 2.79
CA ARG A 226 23.49 11.21 1.87
C ARG A 226 24.91 11.06 1.33
N VAL A 227 25.02 10.58 0.11
CA VAL A 227 26.33 10.41 -0.59
C VAL A 227 26.86 11.69 -1.20
N HIS A 228 25.95 12.62 -1.50
CA HIS A 228 26.28 13.94 -2.04
C HIS A 228 25.21 14.95 -1.56
N ARG A 229 25.53 16.26 -1.61
CA ARG A 229 24.56 17.31 -1.19
C ARG A 229 23.19 17.16 -1.84
N ASN A 230 23.14 16.62 -3.04
CA ASN A 230 21.95 16.45 -3.87
C ASN A 230 21.51 14.99 -4.02
N VAL A 231 22.23 14.01 -3.46
CA VAL A 231 21.96 12.59 -3.67
C VAL A 231 21.90 11.86 -2.34
N THR A 232 20.79 11.21 -2.08
CA THR A 232 20.60 10.33 -0.92
C THR A 232 20.22 8.93 -1.41
N LEU A 233 20.89 7.91 -0.90
CA LEU A 233 20.57 6.51 -1.14
C LEU A 233 19.82 5.96 0.06
N GLY A 234 18.81 5.16 -0.18
CA GLY A 234 18.02 4.51 0.86
C GLY A 234 17.82 3.02 0.57
N ILE A 235 17.74 2.24 1.64
CA ILE A 235 17.33 0.84 1.59
C ILE A 235 16.43 0.54 2.78
N LEU A 236 15.37 -0.23 2.55
CA LEU A 236 14.45 -0.69 3.58
C LEU A 236 14.06 -2.14 3.30
N GLY A 237 14.39 -3.02 4.23
CA GLY A 237 13.91 -4.40 4.23
C GLY A 237 12.67 -4.48 5.13
N THR A 238 11.59 -5.07 4.64
CA THR A 238 10.37 -5.29 5.42
C THR A 238 9.97 -6.76 5.36
N TRP A 239 9.56 -7.28 6.50
CA TRP A 239 8.89 -8.56 6.64
C TRP A 239 7.48 -8.31 7.12
N TYR A 240 6.50 -8.98 6.51
CA TYR A 240 5.12 -8.89 6.93
C TYR A 240 4.38 -10.21 6.77
N THR A 241 3.42 -10.43 7.67
CA THR A 241 2.45 -11.49 7.54
C THR A 241 1.28 -11.01 6.70
N TYR A 242 0.85 -11.81 5.76
CA TYR A 242 -0.39 -11.54 5.08
C TYR A 242 -1.24 -12.80 4.98
N TYR A 243 -2.53 -12.59 4.97
CA TYR A 243 -3.50 -13.66 5.00
C TYR A 243 -4.11 -13.82 3.61
N THR A 244 -3.93 -14.98 3.00
CA THR A 244 -4.54 -15.28 1.71
C THR A 244 -5.85 -16.00 1.89
N GLN A 245 -6.83 -15.57 1.13
CA GLN A 245 -8.14 -16.18 1.08
C GLN A 245 -8.37 -16.76 -0.32
N SER A 246 -8.70 -18.04 -0.40
CA SER A 246 -9.11 -18.70 -1.63
C SER A 246 -10.58 -19.08 -1.51
N ASN A 247 -11.39 -18.59 -2.43
CA ASN A 247 -12.82 -18.89 -2.49
C ASN A 247 -13.06 -20.03 -3.46
N GLY A 248 -13.96 -20.92 -3.10
CA GLY A 248 -14.48 -21.97 -3.97
C GLY A 248 -15.98 -22.10 -3.79
N ARG A 249 -16.62 -22.76 -4.72
CA ARG A 249 -18.04 -23.05 -4.70
C ARG A 249 -18.24 -24.55 -4.83
N ARG A 250 -19.03 -25.14 -3.94
CA ARG A 250 -19.33 -26.57 -3.93
C ARG A 250 -20.82 -26.80 -3.69
N GLY A 251 -21.38 -27.82 -4.34
CA GLY A 251 -22.79 -28.17 -4.23
C GLY A 251 -23.46 -28.40 -5.60
N THR A 252 -24.78 -28.49 -5.61
CA THR A 252 -25.59 -28.59 -6.83
C THR A 252 -25.77 -27.22 -7.46
N GLU A 253 -26.32 -27.19 -8.69
CA GLU A 253 -26.65 -25.94 -9.38
C GLU A 253 -27.64 -25.08 -8.59
N GLU A 254 -28.62 -25.71 -7.96
CA GLU A 254 -29.71 -25.06 -7.22
C GLU A 254 -29.29 -24.74 -5.76
N SER A 255 -28.39 -25.54 -5.18
CA SER A 255 -27.93 -25.38 -3.80
C SER A 255 -26.44 -25.55 -3.72
N TYR A 256 -25.73 -24.45 -3.46
CA TYR A 256 -24.28 -24.45 -3.33
C TYR A 256 -23.84 -23.77 -2.03
N THR A 257 -22.65 -24.14 -1.59
CA THR A 257 -21.97 -23.51 -0.49
C THR A 257 -20.65 -22.89 -0.99
N ASP A 258 -20.49 -21.62 -0.74
CA ASP A 258 -19.18 -20.96 -0.93
C ASP A 258 -18.28 -21.37 0.24
N TYR A 259 -17.09 -21.90 -0.06
CA TYR A 259 -16.10 -22.20 0.96
C TYR A 259 -14.88 -21.30 0.80
N ILE A 260 -14.27 -20.98 1.92
CA ILE A 260 -13.15 -20.11 2.01
C ILE A 260 -12.00 -20.85 2.67
N THR A 261 -10.90 -20.99 1.94
CA THR A 261 -9.66 -21.52 2.50
C THR A 261 -8.72 -20.36 2.78
N THR A 262 -8.19 -20.33 4.00
CA THR A 262 -7.39 -19.21 4.48
C THR A 262 -6.01 -19.73 4.93
N ARG A 263 -4.95 -18.97 4.60
CA ARG A 263 -3.58 -19.27 5.01
C ARG A 263 -2.80 -18.00 5.27
N TYR A 264 -2.04 -17.99 6.36
CA TYR A 264 -1.01 -16.98 6.57
C TYR A 264 0.20 -17.26 5.69
N LYS A 265 0.75 -16.21 5.12
CA LYS A 265 2.02 -16.24 4.39
C LYS A 265 2.92 -15.15 4.92
N ASN A 266 4.22 -15.43 4.86
CA ASN A 266 5.25 -14.44 5.13
C ASN A 266 5.73 -13.86 3.80
N LEU A 267 5.86 -12.55 3.75
CA LEU A 267 6.43 -11.85 2.62
C LEU A 267 7.62 -11.02 3.08
N PHE A 268 8.63 -10.99 2.24
CA PHE A 268 9.79 -10.13 2.39
C PHE A 268 9.84 -9.17 1.22
N ASN A 269 10.02 -7.90 1.53
CA ASN A 269 10.22 -6.86 0.54
C ASN A 269 11.52 -6.12 0.82
N VAL A 270 12.21 -5.71 -0.23
CA VAL A 270 13.39 -4.85 -0.15
C VAL A 270 13.17 -3.69 -1.09
N ASP A 271 13.08 -2.50 -0.51
CA ASP A 271 12.97 -1.25 -1.24
C ASP A 271 14.34 -0.58 -1.30
N ALA A 272 14.80 -0.26 -2.49
CA ALA A 272 15.98 0.57 -2.71
C ALA A 272 15.55 1.89 -3.35
N GLN A 273 16.06 2.99 -2.81
CA GLN A 273 15.68 4.34 -3.21
C GLN A 273 16.88 5.20 -3.51
N ILE A 274 16.79 5.98 -4.56
CA ILE A 274 17.75 7.06 -4.89
C ILE A 274 16.95 8.37 -4.94
N LEU A 275 17.26 9.29 -4.07
CA LEU A 275 16.68 10.62 -4.05
C LEU A 275 17.70 11.63 -4.62
N ILE A 276 17.29 12.34 -5.65
CA ILE A 276 18.11 13.41 -6.27
C ILE A 276 17.33 14.71 -6.10
N SER A 277 17.97 15.68 -5.46
CA SER A 277 17.43 17.04 -5.27
C SER A 277 18.17 18.01 -6.20
N PHE A 278 17.45 18.85 -6.89
CA PHE A 278 17.99 19.83 -7.84
C PHE A 278 17.97 21.25 -7.28
#